data_5cc22cbdbeedb515573a30d91505c0cc
#
_entry.id   5cc22cbdbeedb515573a30d91505c0cc
#
_cell.length_a   1.000
_cell.length_b   1.000
_cell.length_c   1.000
_cell.angle_alpha   90.00
_cell.angle_beta   90.00
_cell.angle_gamma   90.00
#
_symmetry.space_group_name_H-M   'P 1'
#
loop_
_entity.id
_entity.type
_entity.pdbx_description
1 polymer ?
#
loop_
_entity_poly.entity_id
_entity_poly.type
_entity_poly.pdbx_seq_one_letter_code
_entity_poly.pdbx_strand_id
1 'polypeptide(L)'
;MSETRVSWAAVFGNDRPVEVEIGPGRGELLLAFAAAAPAINFFAIERAARAAAAIMEKAAERRLANVRVVAGDARCIIAHPVPDASVAAYHIYFPDPWPKTRHRARRLSDPSFAAELLRTLARGGVLHLASDLRHLLDDFATVLAAAGLVPEAGAVPPSGRPTTAFERKYAQAGTHYARWRRPGERGAPAPVRADD
;
A
#
# COMPACT_ATOMS: atom_id res chain seq x y z
N MET A 1 -5.23 18.86 20.99
CA MET A 1 -3.90 18.22 21.09
C MET A 1 -3.40 18.05 19.66
N SER A 2 -2.27 18.68 19.29
CA SER A 2 -1.69 18.51 17.95
C SER A 2 -1.24 17.05 17.80
N GLU A 3 -1.90 16.29 16.94
CA GLU A 3 -1.48 14.92 16.62
C GLU A 3 -0.12 14.99 15.94
N THR A 4 0.90 14.44 16.58
CA THR A 4 2.27 14.47 16.07
C THR A 4 2.35 13.49 14.88
N ARG A 5 2.41 14.03 13.67
CA ARG A 5 2.69 13.23 12.47
C ARG A 5 4.12 12.73 12.49
N VAL A 6 4.34 11.52 12.00
CA VAL A 6 5.69 10.95 11.91
C VAL A 6 6.53 11.70 10.88
N SER A 7 7.83 11.77 11.11
CA SER A 7 8.81 12.14 10.09
C SER A 7 9.37 10.86 9.46
N TRP A 8 9.19 10.69 8.15
CA TRP A 8 9.78 9.54 7.45
C TRP A 8 11.30 9.52 7.57
N ALA A 9 11.94 10.71 7.56
CA ALA A 9 13.37 10.81 7.79
C ALA A 9 13.78 10.29 9.17
N ALA A 10 12.99 10.54 10.21
CA ALA A 10 13.24 10.00 11.54
C ALA A 10 12.99 8.47 11.61
N VAL A 11 11.99 7.96 10.87
CA VAL A 11 11.68 6.52 10.84
C VAL A 11 12.75 5.72 10.11
N PHE A 12 13.29 6.23 9.00
CA PHE A 12 14.20 5.50 8.13
C PHE A 12 15.66 5.96 8.21
N GLY A 13 15.92 7.14 8.79
CA GLY A 13 17.26 7.74 8.81
C GLY A 13 17.71 8.34 7.46
N ASN A 14 16.77 8.58 6.54
CA ASN A 14 17.03 9.15 5.21
C ASN A 14 15.75 9.73 4.61
N ASP A 15 15.88 10.47 3.48
CA ASP A 15 14.78 11.18 2.79
C ASP A 15 14.31 10.46 1.51
N ARG A 16 14.55 9.17 1.37
CA ARG A 16 14.10 8.41 0.20
C ARG A 16 12.58 8.36 0.14
N PRO A 17 11.98 8.24 -1.07
CA PRO A 17 10.54 8.04 -1.22
C PRO A 17 10.05 6.87 -0.39
N VAL A 18 8.82 7.00 0.16
CA VAL A 18 8.20 5.95 0.99
C VAL A 18 7.04 5.34 0.24
N GLU A 19 7.06 4.01 0.09
CA GLU A 19 5.91 3.22 -0.34
C GLU A 19 5.32 2.47 0.85
N VAL A 20 4.00 2.34 0.89
CA VAL A 20 3.28 1.73 2.04
C VAL A 20 2.53 0.50 1.58
N GLU A 21 2.79 -0.66 2.19
CA GLU A 21 1.99 -1.87 2.00
C GLU A 21 1.03 -2.09 3.17
N ILE A 22 -0.26 -2.30 2.83
CA ILE A 22 -1.32 -2.58 3.82
C ILE A 22 -1.64 -4.06 3.79
N GLY A 23 -1.43 -4.73 4.91
CA GLY A 23 -1.66 -6.16 5.06
C GLY A 23 -0.63 -7.02 4.33
N PRO A 24 0.69 -6.88 4.58
CA PRO A 24 1.74 -7.63 3.89
C PRO A 24 1.69 -9.14 4.17
N GLY A 25 0.89 -9.59 5.13
CA GLY A 25 0.72 -10.99 5.48
C GLY A 25 2.04 -11.66 5.88
N ARG A 26 2.64 -12.47 4.99
CA ARG A 26 3.96 -13.10 5.23
C ARG A 26 5.15 -12.23 4.81
N GLY A 27 4.89 -11.06 4.24
CA GLY A 27 5.88 -10.10 3.78
C GLY A 27 6.61 -10.49 2.47
N GLU A 28 6.07 -11.45 1.69
CA GLU A 28 6.75 -11.94 0.48
C GLU A 28 6.98 -10.81 -0.53
N LEU A 29 5.94 -9.99 -0.80
CA LEU A 29 6.03 -8.86 -1.72
C LEU A 29 6.88 -7.73 -1.16
N LEU A 30 6.61 -7.32 0.07
CA LEU A 30 7.33 -6.28 0.78
C LEU A 30 8.85 -6.49 0.71
N LEU A 31 9.30 -7.70 1.10
CA LEU A 31 10.71 -8.03 1.15
C LEU A 31 11.35 -8.14 -0.23
N ALA A 32 10.58 -8.59 -1.24
CA ALA A 32 11.05 -8.64 -2.62
C ALA A 32 11.20 -7.24 -3.22
N PHE A 33 10.20 -6.36 -3.03
CA PHE A 33 10.28 -4.97 -3.48
C PHE A 33 11.42 -4.21 -2.80
N ALA A 34 11.58 -4.38 -1.47
CA ALA A 34 12.65 -3.74 -0.74
C ALA A 34 14.05 -4.17 -1.20
N ALA A 35 14.22 -5.45 -1.56
CA ALA A 35 15.47 -5.96 -2.10
C ALA A 35 15.74 -5.43 -3.52
N ALA A 36 14.71 -5.33 -4.36
CA ALA A 36 14.82 -4.86 -5.75
C ALA A 36 15.00 -3.35 -5.87
N ALA A 37 14.49 -2.57 -4.88
CA ALA A 37 14.49 -1.11 -4.93
C ALA A 37 15.11 -0.49 -3.64
N PRO A 38 16.43 -0.59 -3.44
CA PRO A 38 17.09 -0.08 -2.24
C PRO A 38 17.03 1.45 -2.09
N ALA A 39 16.70 2.17 -3.17
CA ALA A 39 16.49 3.62 -3.16
C ALA A 39 15.09 4.05 -2.66
N ILE A 40 14.20 3.09 -2.37
CA ILE A 40 12.85 3.33 -1.86
C ILE A 40 12.76 2.76 -0.44
N ASN A 41 12.10 3.47 0.44
CA ASN A 41 11.74 3.00 1.78
C ASN A 41 10.38 2.32 1.73
N PHE A 42 10.26 1.16 2.36
CA PHE A 42 9.02 0.39 2.43
C PHE A 42 8.51 0.36 3.87
N PHE A 43 7.34 0.96 4.08
CA PHE A 43 6.62 0.94 5.34
C PHE A 43 5.44 0.01 5.22
N ALA A 44 5.27 -0.93 6.14
CA ALA A 44 4.14 -1.84 6.10
C ALA A 44 3.32 -1.80 7.38
N ILE A 45 2.01 -1.97 7.22
CA ILE A 45 1.05 -2.00 8.32
C ILE A 45 0.39 -3.38 8.32
N GLU A 46 0.67 -4.16 9.37
CA GLU A 46 0.11 -5.50 9.54
C GLU A 46 -0.71 -5.55 10.84
N ARG A 47 -1.94 -6.05 10.75
CA ARG A 47 -2.83 -6.10 11.92
C ARG A 47 -2.31 -7.03 13.01
N ALA A 48 -1.74 -8.18 12.62
CA ALA A 48 -1.27 -9.20 13.54
C ALA A 48 0.16 -8.91 14.01
N ALA A 49 0.35 -8.55 15.28
CA ALA A 49 1.65 -8.19 15.85
C ALA A 49 2.71 -9.29 15.64
N ARG A 50 2.33 -10.58 15.76
CA ARG A 50 3.24 -11.70 15.52
C ARG A 50 3.70 -11.76 14.05
N ALA A 51 2.82 -11.47 13.10
CA ALA A 51 3.18 -11.44 11.67
C ALA A 51 4.11 -10.26 11.37
N ALA A 52 3.81 -9.07 11.93
CA ALA A 52 4.67 -7.90 11.80
C ALA A 52 6.09 -8.17 12.32
N ALA A 53 6.22 -8.76 13.51
CA ALA A 53 7.52 -9.14 14.08
C ALA A 53 8.28 -10.12 13.18
N ALA A 54 7.61 -11.18 12.70
CA ALA A 54 8.23 -12.18 11.81
C ALA A 54 8.71 -11.58 10.47
N ILE A 55 8.03 -10.54 9.95
CA ILE A 55 8.50 -9.83 8.76
C ILE A 55 9.77 -9.04 9.07
N MET A 56 9.82 -8.35 10.21
CA MET A 56 11.01 -7.59 10.62
C MET A 56 12.22 -8.48 10.85
N GLU A 57 12.05 -9.68 11.44
CA GLU A 57 13.11 -10.69 11.57
C GLU A 57 13.67 -11.08 10.19
N LYS A 58 12.80 -11.42 9.22
CA LYS A 58 13.22 -11.75 7.85
C LYS A 58 13.90 -10.56 7.15
N ALA A 59 13.44 -9.32 7.39
CA ALA A 59 14.08 -8.13 6.84
C ALA A 59 15.51 -7.96 7.40
N ALA A 60 15.70 -8.19 8.69
CA ALA A 60 17.01 -8.15 9.35
C ALA A 60 17.95 -9.25 8.81
N GLU A 61 17.47 -10.50 8.70
CA GLU A 61 18.22 -11.61 8.10
C GLU A 61 18.71 -11.29 6.68
N ARG A 62 17.87 -10.61 5.89
CA ARG A 62 18.18 -10.18 4.52
C ARG A 62 18.93 -8.85 4.44
N ARG A 63 19.24 -8.21 5.57
CA ARG A 63 19.91 -6.90 5.67
C ARG A 63 19.18 -5.78 4.93
N LEU A 64 17.83 -5.81 4.92
CA LEU A 64 16.99 -4.81 4.27
C LEU A 64 16.77 -3.62 5.22
N ALA A 65 17.68 -2.64 5.19
CA ALA A 65 17.62 -1.45 6.04
C ALA A 65 16.45 -0.50 5.67
N ASN A 66 15.88 -0.66 4.48
CA ASN A 66 14.79 0.14 3.93
C ASN A 66 13.38 -0.42 4.23
N VAL A 67 13.23 -1.32 5.21
CA VAL A 67 11.95 -1.90 5.62
C VAL A 67 11.61 -1.50 7.04
N ARG A 68 10.37 -1.07 7.28
CA ARG A 68 9.77 -0.90 8.61
C ARG A 68 8.37 -1.49 8.60
N VAL A 69 8.03 -2.23 9.64
CA VAL A 69 6.69 -2.82 9.80
C VAL A 69 6.13 -2.43 11.15
N VAL A 70 4.89 -1.96 11.17
CA VAL A 70 4.15 -1.67 12.40
C VAL A 70 2.95 -2.58 12.53
N ALA A 71 2.64 -2.95 13.76
CA ALA A 71 1.44 -3.71 14.08
C ALA A 71 0.29 -2.75 14.38
N GLY A 72 -0.87 -2.93 13.71
CA GLY A 72 -2.05 -2.13 14.00
C GLY A 72 -3.11 -2.10 12.90
N ASP A 73 -4.16 -1.33 13.14
CA ASP A 73 -5.20 -1.08 12.13
C ASP A 73 -4.71 0.02 11.17
N ALA A 74 -4.66 -0.31 9.87
CA ALA A 74 -4.19 0.61 8.83
C ALA A 74 -4.99 1.90 8.77
N ARG A 75 -6.30 1.87 9.08
CA ARG A 75 -7.14 3.07 9.10
C ARG A 75 -6.70 4.05 10.17
N CYS A 76 -6.42 3.56 11.37
CA CYS A 76 -5.93 4.41 12.46
C CYS A 76 -4.52 4.94 12.16
N ILE A 77 -3.62 4.08 11.66
CA ILE A 77 -2.23 4.47 11.40
C ILE A 77 -2.14 5.46 10.24
N ILE A 78 -2.94 5.31 9.18
CA ILE A 78 -2.91 6.25 8.06
C ILE A 78 -3.59 7.57 8.42
N ALA A 79 -4.72 7.52 9.15
CA ALA A 79 -5.46 8.72 9.51
C ALA A 79 -4.65 9.68 10.42
N HIS A 80 -3.89 9.15 11.35
CA HIS A 80 -3.26 9.98 12.39
C HIS A 80 -1.77 10.25 12.15
N PRO A 81 -0.86 9.25 12.21
CA PRO A 81 0.57 9.56 12.13
C PRO A 81 1.11 9.81 10.71
N VAL A 82 0.46 9.30 9.64
CA VAL A 82 1.02 9.47 8.28
C VAL A 82 0.85 10.90 7.79
N PRO A 83 1.94 11.58 7.35
CA PRO A 83 1.87 12.97 6.90
C PRO A 83 1.13 13.12 5.56
N ASP A 84 0.60 14.32 5.30
CA ASP A 84 -0.03 14.67 4.03
C ASP A 84 0.98 14.58 2.88
N ALA A 85 0.52 14.10 1.73
CA ALA A 85 1.27 14.08 0.47
C ALA A 85 2.71 13.52 0.60
N SER A 86 2.89 12.49 1.44
CA SER A 86 4.19 11.95 1.83
C SER A 86 4.46 10.52 1.37
N VAL A 87 3.44 9.83 0.87
CA VAL A 87 3.53 8.43 0.43
C VAL A 87 3.60 8.39 -1.10
N ALA A 88 4.66 7.81 -1.65
CA ALA A 88 4.86 7.73 -3.11
C ALA A 88 3.93 6.69 -3.75
N ALA A 89 3.71 5.56 -3.07
CA ALA A 89 2.78 4.54 -3.53
C ALA A 89 2.15 3.78 -2.36
N TYR A 90 0.89 3.36 -2.55
CA TYR A 90 0.22 2.37 -1.70
C TYR A 90 0.10 1.03 -2.43
N HIS A 91 0.27 -0.05 -1.67
CA HIS A 91 0.09 -1.42 -2.11
C HIS A 91 -0.95 -2.10 -1.23
N ILE A 92 -2.08 -2.50 -1.82
CA ILE A 92 -3.16 -3.22 -1.14
C ILE A 92 -3.47 -4.48 -1.96
N TYR A 93 -3.01 -5.61 -1.49
CA TYR A 93 -3.13 -6.87 -2.21
C TYR A 93 -3.95 -7.87 -1.42
N PHE A 94 -4.99 -8.41 -2.06
CA PHE A 94 -5.92 -9.41 -1.49
C PHE A 94 -6.47 -9.01 -0.11
N PRO A 95 -7.03 -7.78 0.01
CA PRO A 95 -7.62 -7.35 1.27
C PRO A 95 -8.80 -8.23 1.65
N ASP A 96 -9.01 -8.44 2.96
CA ASP A 96 -10.14 -9.21 3.47
C ASP A 96 -11.48 -8.61 2.99
N PRO A 97 -12.37 -9.41 2.37
CA PRO A 97 -13.63 -8.89 1.80
C PRO A 97 -14.68 -8.53 2.86
N TRP A 98 -14.57 -9.08 4.07
CA TRP A 98 -15.54 -8.89 5.16
C TRP A 98 -17.01 -8.91 4.68
N PRO A 99 -17.54 -10.04 4.19
CA PRO A 99 -18.83 -10.10 3.49
C PRO A 99 -20.02 -9.78 4.39
N LYS A 100 -19.93 -10.05 5.71
CA LYS A 100 -21.03 -9.84 6.66
C LYS A 100 -21.23 -8.35 6.94
N THR A 101 -22.49 -7.87 6.91
CA THR A 101 -22.86 -6.47 7.16
C THR A 101 -22.31 -5.93 8.50
N ARG A 102 -22.33 -6.74 9.57
CA ARG A 102 -21.76 -6.37 10.88
C ARG A 102 -20.23 -6.07 10.84
N HIS A 103 -19.53 -6.50 9.78
CA HIS A 103 -18.10 -6.27 9.58
C HIS A 103 -17.81 -5.13 8.59
N ARG A 104 -18.84 -4.40 8.11
CA ARG A 104 -18.68 -3.31 7.14
C ARG A 104 -17.61 -2.30 7.58
N ALA A 105 -17.59 -1.97 8.87
CA ALA A 105 -16.59 -1.06 9.42
C ALA A 105 -15.13 -1.57 9.36
N ARG A 106 -14.89 -2.81 8.95
CA ARG A 106 -13.56 -3.40 8.76
C ARG A 106 -13.06 -3.35 7.33
N ARG A 107 -13.96 -3.03 6.37
CA ARG A 107 -13.59 -2.96 4.94
C ARG A 107 -12.67 -1.79 4.70
N LEU A 108 -11.66 -2.00 3.87
CA LEU A 108 -10.79 -0.93 3.41
C LEU A 108 -11.44 -0.11 2.26
N SER A 109 -12.45 -0.66 1.57
CA SER A 109 -13.29 0.06 0.61
C SER A 109 -14.34 0.95 1.32
N ASP A 110 -13.85 1.87 2.14
CA ASP A 110 -14.65 2.81 2.93
C ASP A 110 -14.33 4.25 2.51
N PRO A 111 -15.34 5.15 2.34
CA PRO A 111 -15.09 6.52 1.89
C PRO A 111 -14.14 7.33 2.77
N SER A 112 -14.21 7.17 4.09
CA SER A 112 -13.32 7.88 5.00
C SER A 112 -11.87 7.41 4.83
N PHE A 113 -11.66 6.11 4.66
CA PHE A 113 -10.35 5.56 4.40
C PHE A 113 -9.79 5.97 3.03
N ALA A 114 -10.64 6.01 1.98
CA ALA A 114 -10.25 6.51 0.66
C ALA A 114 -9.79 7.99 0.71
N ALA A 115 -10.48 8.82 1.50
CA ALA A 115 -10.07 10.22 1.72
C ALA A 115 -8.69 10.31 2.39
N GLU A 116 -8.40 9.44 3.37
CA GLU A 116 -7.10 9.40 4.04
C GLU A 116 -5.99 8.89 3.11
N LEU A 117 -6.28 7.90 2.26
CA LEU A 117 -5.35 7.46 1.22
C LEU A 117 -5.03 8.61 0.26
N LEU A 118 -6.06 9.36 -0.20
CA LEU A 118 -5.83 10.54 -1.05
C LEU A 118 -5.01 11.61 -0.31
N ARG A 119 -5.34 11.92 0.95
CA ARG A 119 -4.65 12.94 1.74
C ARG A 119 -3.15 12.67 1.83
N THR A 120 -2.80 11.42 2.15
CA THR A 120 -1.42 11.00 2.44
C THR A 120 -0.61 10.64 1.21
N LEU A 121 -1.25 10.21 0.11
CA LEU A 121 -0.58 9.90 -1.15
C LEU A 121 0.05 11.17 -1.74
N ALA A 122 1.29 11.12 -2.16
CA ALA A 122 1.98 12.23 -2.81
C ALA A 122 1.26 12.63 -4.11
N ARG A 123 1.42 13.87 -4.56
CA ARG A 123 0.92 14.31 -5.88
C ARG A 123 1.56 13.45 -6.98
N GLY A 124 0.75 12.93 -7.89
CA GLY A 124 1.20 11.96 -8.89
C GLY A 124 1.51 10.57 -8.35
N GLY A 125 1.39 10.37 -7.04
CA GLY A 125 1.55 9.06 -6.40
C GLY A 125 0.47 8.07 -6.83
N VAL A 126 0.74 6.78 -6.64
CA VAL A 126 -0.10 5.71 -7.15
C VAL A 126 -0.59 4.77 -6.05
N LEU A 127 -1.75 4.17 -6.27
CA LEU A 127 -2.30 3.12 -5.44
C LEU A 127 -2.47 1.86 -6.30
N HIS A 128 -1.82 0.78 -5.89
CA HIS A 128 -1.90 -0.54 -6.51
C HIS A 128 -2.86 -1.42 -5.72
N LEU A 129 -3.80 -2.03 -6.43
CA LEU A 129 -4.78 -2.97 -5.88
C LEU A 129 -4.70 -4.30 -6.62
N ALA A 130 -4.83 -5.40 -5.91
CA ALA A 130 -5.11 -6.70 -6.51
C ALA A 130 -6.08 -7.50 -5.65
N SER A 131 -6.95 -8.28 -6.31
CA SER A 131 -7.87 -9.22 -5.65
C SER A 131 -8.26 -10.34 -6.60
N ASP A 132 -8.57 -11.51 -6.06
CA ASP A 132 -9.27 -12.60 -6.72
C ASP A 132 -10.78 -12.35 -6.83
N LEU A 133 -11.30 -11.33 -6.11
CA LEU A 133 -12.70 -10.95 -6.07
C LEU A 133 -12.94 -9.65 -6.86
N ARG A 134 -13.47 -9.74 -8.08
CA ARG A 134 -13.73 -8.58 -8.94
C ARG A 134 -14.60 -7.52 -8.26
N HIS A 135 -15.70 -7.93 -7.61
CA HIS A 135 -16.59 -7.01 -6.93
C HIS A 135 -15.92 -6.17 -5.84
N LEU A 136 -14.84 -6.68 -5.21
CA LEU A 136 -14.07 -5.93 -4.22
C LEU A 136 -13.31 -4.76 -4.87
N LEU A 137 -12.76 -4.96 -6.07
CA LEU A 137 -12.14 -3.87 -6.83
C LEU A 137 -13.19 -2.84 -7.29
N ASP A 138 -14.40 -3.28 -7.61
CA ASP A 138 -15.50 -2.38 -7.99
C ASP A 138 -15.95 -1.53 -6.78
N ASP A 139 -15.99 -2.12 -5.56
CA ASP A 139 -16.23 -1.38 -4.32
C ASP A 139 -15.14 -0.32 -4.08
N PHE A 140 -13.85 -0.68 -4.26
CA PHE A 140 -12.75 0.27 -4.18
C PHE A 140 -12.85 1.36 -5.24
N ALA A 141 -13.16 0.99 -6.49
CA ALA A 141 -13.29 1.95 -7.59
C ALA A 141 -14.31 3.05 -7.26
N THR A 142 -15.43 2.68 -6.66
CA THR A 142 -16.49 3.61 -6.27
C THR A 142 -15.98 4.63 -5.25
N VAL A 143 -15.33 4.19 -4.18
CA VAL A 143 -14.88 5.09 -3.10
C VAL A 143 -13.64 5.89 -3.47
N LEU A 144 -12.73 5.32 -4.27
CA LEU A 144 -11.50 6.00 -4.71
C LEU A 144 -11.82 7.11 -5.72
N ALA A 145 -12.73 6.86 -6.68
CA ALA A 145 -13.21 7.88 -7.62
C ALA A 145 -13.91 9.02 -6.89
N ALA A 146 -14.80 8.69 -5.94
CA ALA A 146 -15.49 9.69 -5.12
C ALA A 146 -14.52 10.54 -4.27
N ALA A 147 -13.41 9.96 -3.84
CA ALA A 147 -12.35 10.68 -3.12
C ALA A 147 -11.51 11.58 -4.05
N GLY A 148 -11.52 11.37 -5.37
CA GLY A 148 -10.78 12.18 -6.34
C GLY A 148 -9.51 11.53 -6.89
N LEU A 149 -9.30 10.22 -6.67
CA LEU A 149 -8.29 9.46 -7.40
C LEU A 149 -8.78 9.12 -8.82
N VAL A 150 -7.85 9.00 -9.75
CA VAL A 150 -8.13 8.72 -11.16
C VAL A 150 -7.65 7.31 -11.51
N PRO A 151 -8.50 6.48 -12.14
CA PRO A 151 -8.09 5.14 -12.57
C PRO A 151 -7.09 5.22 -13.71
N GLU A 152 -6.10 4.32 -13.72
CA GLU A 152 -5.19 4.14 -14.84
C GLU A 152 -5.55 2.87 -15.62
N ALA A 153 -5.71 3.01 -16.93
CA ALA A 153 -6.00 1.88 -17.81
C ALA A 153 -4.79 0.91 -17.91
N GLY A 154 -5.07 -0.37 -18.20
CA GLY A 154 -4.01 -1.36 -18.42
C GLY A 154 -3.20 -1.69 -17.17
N ALA A 155 -3.81 -1.61 -15.99
CA ALA A 155 -3.12 -1.98 -14.75
C ALA A 155 -2.62 -3.42 -14.83
N VAL A 156 -1.31 -3.58 -14.69
CA VAL A 156 -0.60 -4.85 -14.60
C VAL A 156 0.15 -4.90 -13.27
N PRO A 157 0.51 -6.09 -12.78
CA PRO A 157 1.40 -6.17 -11.62
C PRO A 157 2.66 -5.34 -11.85
N PRO A 158 3.21 -4.70 -10.81
CA PRO A 158 4.53 -4.06 -10.91
C PRO A 158 5.57 -5.05 -11.45
N SER A 159 6.45 -4.60 -12.35
CA SER A 159 7.50 -5.44 -12.93
C SER A 159 8.40 -6.03 -11.82
N GLY A 160 8.88 -7.27 -12.02
CA GLY A 160 9.71 -7.96 -11.03
C GLY A 160 8.97 -8.42 -9.75
N ARG A 161 7.67 -8.23 -9.68
CA ARG A 161 6.86 -8.69 -8.54
C ARG A 161 6.79 -10.21 -8.48
N PRO A 162 7.19 -10.86 -7.37
CA PRO A 162 7.01 -12.30 -7.22
C PRO A 162 5.53 -12.66 -7.06
N THR A 163 5.16 -13.84 -7.52
CA THR A 163 3.86 -14.44 -7.20
C THR A 163 3.82 -14.79 -5.73
N THR A 164 2.82 -14.31 -5.00
CA THR A 164 2.67 -14.60 -3.56
C THR A 164 2.19 -16.03 -3.29
N ALA A 165 2.36 -16.50 -2.04
CA ALA A 165 1.78 -17.77 -1.61
C ALA A 165 0.25 -17.77 -1.73
N PHE A 166 -0.39 -16.60 -1.50
CA PHE A 166 -1.83 -16.43 -1.68
C PHE A 166 -2.23 -16.62 -3.14
N GLU A 167 -1.57 -15.96 -4.07
CA GLU A 167 -1.85 -16.10 -5.51
C GLU A 167 -1.63 -17.51 -6.01
N ARG A 168 -0.56 -18.16 -5.56
CA ARG A 168 -0.33 -19.57 -5.90
C ARG A 168 -1.47 -20.47 -5.42
N LYS A 169 -1.97 -20.22 -4.20
CA LYS A 169 -3.07 -21.00 -3.61
C LYS A 169 -4.40 -20.81 -4.37
N TYR A 170 -4.66 -19.60 -4.87
CA TYR A 170 -5.91 -19.24 -5.54
C TYR A 170 -5.74 -18.99 -7.04
N ALA A 171 -4.70 -19.54 -7.66
CA ALA A 171 -4.38 -19.33 -9.08
C ALA A 171 -5.53 -19.63 -10.05
N GLN A 172 -6.43 -20.57 -9.70
CA GLN A 172 -7.58 -20.93 -10.53
C GLN A 172 -8.66 -19.83 -10.55
N ALA A 173 -8.75 -18.98 -9.53
CA ALA A 173 -9.72 -17.89 -9.48
C ALA A 173 -9.31 -16.69 -10.36
N GLY A 174 -8.05 -16.66 -10.80
CA GLY A 174 -7.46 -15.50 -11.49
C GLY A 174 -7.16 -14.36 -10.51
N THR A 175 -6.46 -13.35 -10.99
CA THR A 175 -6.17 -12.13 -10.22
C THR A 175 -6.53 -10.91 -11.05
N HIS A 176 -7.30 -10.03 -10.46
CA HIS A 176 -7.65 -8.73 -11.04
C HIS A 176 -6.73 -7.67 -10.44
N TYR A 177 -6.22 -6.78 -11.29
CA TYR A 177 -5.37 -5.67 -10.90
C TYR A 177 -6.05 -4.35 -11.21
N ALA A 178 -5.87 -3.36 -10.35
CA ALA A 178 -6.28 -1.98 -10.59
C ALA A 178 -5.18 -1.03 -10.09
N ARG A 179 -5.01 0.09 -10.80
CA ARG A 179 -4.09 1.15 -10.40
C ARG A 179 -4.82 2.48 -10.46
N TRP A 180 -4.58 3.30 -9.44
CA TRP A 180 -5.19 4.60 -9.26
C TRP A 180 -4.10 5.62 -9.00
N ARG A 181 -4.29 6.84 -9.48
CA ARG A 181 -3.33 7.92 -9.31
C ARG A 181 -3.97 9.12 -8.61
N ARG A 182 -3.24 9.72 -7.67
CA ARG A 182 -3.56 11.07 -7.21
C ARG A 182 -3.20 12.06 -8.32
N PRO A 183 -4.11 12.93 -8.79
CA PRO A 183 -3.78 13.96 -9.75
C PRO A 183 -2.61 14.82 -9.29
N GLY A 184 -1.65 15.08 -10.19
CA GLY A 184 -0.59 16.06 -9.99
C GLY A 184 -1.14 17.48 -10.21
N GLU A 185 -0.34 18.50 -9.95
CA GLU A 185 -0.60 19.80 -10.51
C GLU A 185 -0.47 19.70 -12.04
N ARG A 186 -1.34 20.40 -12.80
CA ARG A 186 -1.22 20.41 -14.25
C ARG A 186 0.18 20.92 -14.60
N GLY A 187 1.05 20.03 -15.09
CA GLY A 187 2.42 20.38 -15.53
C GLY A 187 3.57 19.65 -14.81
N ALA A 188 3.34 18.90 -13.74
CA ALA A 188 4.40 18.12 -13.13
C ALA A 188 4.59 16.79 -13.88
N PRO A 189 5.79 16.45 -14.39
CA PRO A 189 6.07 15.14 -14.98
C PRO A 189 5.93 14.06 -13.90
N ALA A 190 5.39 12.90 -14.30
CA ALA A 190 5.35 11.72 -13.44
C ALA A 190 6.79 11.37 -12.99
N PRO A 191 6.99 10.91 -11.71
CA PRO A 191 8.28 10.41 -11.30
C PRO A 191 8.66 9.24 -12.20
N VAL A 192 9.74 9.41 -12.97
CA VAL A 192 10.32 8.40 -13.85
C VAL A 192 10.88 7.31 -12.94
N ARG A 193 10.31 6.11 -12.98
CA ARG A 193 11.04 4.93 -12.51
C ARG A 193 12.24 4.78 -13.46
N ALA A 194 13.42 4.76 -12.90
CA ALA A 194 14.60 4.36 -13.66
C ALA A 194 14.46 2.85 -13.99
N ASP A 195 13.80 2.57 -15.11
CA ASP A 195 13.87 1.31 -15.82
C ASP A 195 14.86 1.56 -16.97
N ASP A 196 16.13 1.31 -16.70
CA ASP A 196 17.19 1.01 -17.66
C ASP A 196 18.19 0.01 -17.04
#